data_81bd089a1b59ebce8a0fc0dbfc54f26a
#
_entry.id   81bd089a1b59ebce8a0fc0dbfc54f26a
#
_cell.length_a   1.000
_cell.length_b   1.000
_cell.length_c   1.000
_cell.angle_alpha   90.00
_cell.angle_beta   90.00
_cell.angle_gamma   90.00
#
_symmetry.space_group_name_H-M   'P 1'
#
loop_
_entity.id
_entity.type
_entity.pdbx_description
1 polymer ?
#
loop_
_entity_poly.entity_id
_entity_poly.type
_entity_poly.pdbx_seq_one_letter_code
_entity_poly.pdbx_strand_id
1 'polypeptide(L)'
;FGKGTVIVMREDPKHFVLKGGNDRKYFETIASAYQSKTGKKIEIKNNFMVERGPYTIAAVMDESSSKEPLKLSGLYIDLFDKDLPILTVKQINPGEQGYLYDLNKVSGKVKAKVLCGASRIYDEKVGKQSYSFVAKSPLHTTNVSRVLLPRKPGKILVNGNAEQPEWDES
;
A
#
# COMPACT_ATOMS: atom_id res chain seq x y z
N PHE A 1 -6.82 -33.10 24.33
CA PHE A 1 -6.26 -32.78 25.62
C PHE A 1 -7.01 -31.59 26.23
N GLY A 2 -7.67 -31.77 27.33
CA GLY A 2 -8.54 -30.77 27.94
C GLY A 2 -9.74 -30.42 27.01
N LYS A 3 -9.99 -29.09 26.79
CA LYS A 3 -11.05 -28.62 25.90
C LYS A 3 -10.53 -28.36 24.46
N GLY A 4 -9.29 -28.71 24.17
CA GLY A 4 -8.66 -28.53 22.87
C GLY A 4 -8.73 -29.78 21.99
N THR A 5 -8.47 -29.62 20.71
CA THR A 5 -8.32 -30.70 19.73
C THR A 5 -6.89 -30.68 19.20
N VAL A 6 -6.24 -31.86 19.16
CA VAL A 6 -4.91 -32.05 18.56
C VAL A 6 -5.09 -32.91 17.34
N ILE A 7 -4.61 -32.44 16.20
CA ILE A 7 -4.62 -33.20 14.93
C ILE A 7 -3.18 -33.48 14.56
N VAL A 8 -2.88 -34.77 14.40
CA VAL A 8 -1.54 -35.24 13.98
C VAL A 8 -1.62 -35.74 12.55
N MET A 9 -0.88 -35.08 11.67
CA MET A 9 -0.67 -35.53 10.29
C MET A 9 0.65 -36.31 10.21
N ARG A 10 0.59 -37.55 9.72
CA ARG A 10 1.77 -38.43 9.62
C ARG A 10 2.49 -38.36 8.28
N GLU A 11 2.15 -37.38 7.45
CA GLU A 11 2.76 -37.16 6.15
C GLU A 11 3.91 -36.16 6.25
N ASP A 12 4.97 -36.37 5.48
CA ASP A 12 6.09 -35.42 5.40
C ASP A 12 5.57 -34.09 4.83
N PRO A 13 5.82 -32.94 5.49
CA PRO A 13 5.41 -31.61 4.99
C PRO A 13 5.84 -31.33 3.55
N LYS A 14 6.93 -31.89 3.08
CA LYS A 14 7.37 -31.79 1.67
C LYS A 14 6.34 -32.31 0.68
N HIS A 15 5.56 -33.34 1.04
CA HIS A 15 4.54 -33.89 0.16
C HIS A 15 3.40 -32.92 -0.09
N PHE A 16 3.17 -31.95 0.80
CA PHE A 16 2.13 -30.92 0.62
C PHE A 16 2.59 -29.79 -0.30
N VAL A 17 3.90 -29.55 -0.42
CA VAL A 17 4.46 -28.43 -1.18
C VAL A 17 4.94 -28.87 -2.56
N LEU A 18 5.55 -30.04 -2.69
CA LEU A 18 6.23 -30.47 -3.91
C LEU A 18 5.32 -31.14 -4.95
N LYS A 19 4.12 -31.58 -4.57
CA LYS A 19 3.15 -32.17 -5.50
C LYS A 19 1.88 -31.36 -5.51
N GLY A 20 1.57 -30.72 -6.61
CA GLY A 20 0.36 -29.93 -6.78
C GLY A 20 -0.90 -30.72 -6.39
N GLY A 21 -1.76 -30.11 -5.56
CA GLY A 21 -3.01 -30.68 -5.09
C GLY A 21 -2.95 -31.50 -3.79
N ASN A 22 -1.76 -31.81 -3.27
CA ASN A 22 -1.63 -32.51 -1.98
C ASN A 22 -1.87 -31.57 -0.77
N ASP A 23 -1.66 -30.28 -0.94
CA ASP A 23 -1.95 -29.25 0.04
C ASP A 23 -3.44 -29.16 0.36
N ARG A 24 -4.32 -29.53 -0.57
CA ARG A 24 -5.77 -29.46 -0.39
C ARG A 24 -6.24 -30.21 0.87
N LYS A 25 -5.79 -31.45 1.07
CA LYS A 25 -6.15 -32.25 2.24
C LYS A 25 -5.67 -31.60 3.54
N TYR A 26 -4.52 -30.95 3.52
CA TYR A 26 -3.98 -30.21 4.64
C TYR A 26 -4.88 -29.01 5.00
N PHE A 27 -5.21 -28.18 4.00
CA PHE A 27 -6.10 -27.03 4.19
C PHE A 27 -7.51 -27.42 4.59
N GLU A 28 -8.08 -28.47 4.01
CA GLU A 28 -9.39 -29.01 4.41
C GLU A 28 -9.41 -29.47 5.86
N THR A 29 -8.33 -30.09 6.32
CA THR A 29 -8.19 -30.53 7.73
C THR A 29 -8.15 -29.31 8.67
N ILE A 30 -7.37 -28.27 8.34
CA ILE A 30 -7.31 -27.03 9.12
C ILE A 30 -8.68 -26.33 9.12
N ALA A 31 -9.31 -26.21 7.95
CA ALA A 31 -10.61 -25.56 7.79
C ALA A 31 -11.70 -26.26 8.62
N SER A 32 -11.72 -27.60 8.58
CA SER A 32 -12.67 -28.42 9.37
C SER A 32 -12.45 -28.26 10.87
N ALA A 33 -11.19 -28.29 11.31
CA ALA A 33 -10.85 -28.09 12.71
C ALA A 33 -11.23 -26.69 13.22
N TYR A 34 -10.96 -25.65 12.41
CA TYR A 34 -11.34 -24.28 12.73
C TYR A 34 -12.86 -24.12 12.80
N GLN A 35 -13.59 -24.65 11.80
CA GLN A 35 -15.04 -24.57 11.73
C GLN A 35 -15.70 -25.32 12.91
N SER A 36 -15.22 -26.52 13.24
CA SER A 36 -15.74 -27.30 14.37
C SER A 36 -15.57 -26.58 15.71
N LYS A 37 -14.51 -25.78 15.85
CA LYS A 37 -14.19 -25.08 17.09
C LYS A 37 -14.86 -23.71 17.21
N THR A 38 -14.98 -22.98 16.08
CA THR A 38 -15.42 -21.58 16.08
C THR A 38 -16.83 -21.37 15.53
N GLY A 39 -17.37 -22.38 14.82
CA GLY A 39 -18.60 -22.26 14.01
C GLY A 39 -18.44 -21.42 12.74
N LYS A 40 -17.22 -20.90 12.45
CA LYS A 40 -16.93 -20.02 11.31
C LYS A 40 -16.12 -20.75 10.26
N LYS A 41 -16.31 -20.38 8.98
CA LYS A 41 -15.42 -20.82 7.91
C LYS A 41 -14.12 -20.03 7.97
N ILE A 42 -12.99 -20.69 7.72
CA ILE A 42 -11.70 -20.03 7.54
C ILE A 42 -11.64 -19.44 6.13
N GLU A 43 -11.25 -18.18 6.03
CA GLU A 43 -10.91 -17.57 4.74
C GLU A 43 -9.41 -17.65 4.52
N ILE A 44 -9.01 -18.26 3.42
CA ILE A 44 -7.62 -18.31 2.98
C ILE A 44 -7.47 -17.25 1.89
N LYS A 45 -6.64 -16.24 2.13
CA LYS A 45 -6.38 -15.15 1.19
C LYS A 45 -5.04 -15.38 0.51
N ASN A 46 -4.99 -15.03 -0.77
CA ASN A 46 -3.74 -15.02 -1.56
C ASN A 46 -2.98 -13.70 -1.43
N ASN A 47 -3.42 -12.81 -0.59
CA ASN A 47 -2.87 -11.47 -0.47
C ASN A 47 -2.57 -11.12 0.98
N PHE A 48 -1.67 -10.17 1.12
CA PHE A 48 -1.23 -9.62 2.37
C PHE A 48 -1.41 -8.10 2.32
N MET A 49 -1.99 -7.51 3.35
CA MET A 49 -2.20 -6.07 3.40
C MET A 49 -1.90 -5.54 4.80
N VAL A 50 -1.12 -4.50 4.87
CA VAL A 50 -0.78 -3.77 6.11
C VAL A 50 -1.06 -2.30 5.92
N GLU A 51 -1.78 -1.71 6.85
CA GLU A 51 -2.02 -0.27 6.91
C GLU A 51 -1.27 0.34 8.09
N ARG A 52 -0.55 1.44 7.83
CA ARG A 52 0.16 2.17 8.87
C ARG A 52 0.08 3.68 8.62
N GLY A 53 -0.71 4.37 9.42
CA GLY A 53 -1.05 5.77 9.15
C GLY A 53 -1.69 5.92 7.76
N PRO A 54 -1.21 6.82 6.91
CA PRO A 54 -1.71 6.97 5.55
C PRO A 54 -1.16 5.93 4.57
N TYR A 55 -0.26 5.06 4.99
CA TYR A 55 0.38 4.09 4.11
C TYR A 55 -0.40 2.78 4.04
N THR A 56 -0.59 2.26 2.84
CA THR A 56 -1.11 0.93 2.56
C THR A 56 -0.05 0.16 1.78
N ILE A 57 0.40 -0.95 2.34
CA ILE A 57 1.34 -1.88 1.71
C ILE A 57 0.58 -3.16 1.43
N ALA A 58 0.62 -3.63 0.22
CA ALA A 58 -0.07 -4.85 -0.18
C ALA A 58 0.80 -5.70 -1.09
N ALA A 59 0.61 -7.01 -1.04
CA ALA A 59 1.25 -7.97 -1.92
C ALA A 59 0.27 -9.09 -2.25
N VAL A 60 0.32 -9.60 -3.47
CA VAL A 60 -0.42 -10.78 -3.89
C VAL A 60 0.58 -11.88 -4.20
N MET A 61 0.41 -13.03 -3.54
CA MET A 61 1.28 -14.18 -3.72
C MET A 61 1.02 -14.83 -5.08
N ASP A 62 2.06 -15.19 -5.81
CA ASP A 62 1.99 -15.90 -7.08
C ASP A 62 1.75 -17.40 -6.90
N GLU A 63 2.26 -17.97 -5.79
CA GLU A 63 2.08 -19.36 -5.39
C GLU A 63 1.08 -19.46 -4.24
N SER A 64 -0.23 -19.35 -4.55
CA SER A 64 -1.26 -19.36 -3.52
C SER A 64 -2.53 -20.09 -3.96
N SER A 65 -3.51 -20.09 -3.06
CA SER A 65 -4.83 -20.71 -3.23
C SER A 65 -5.65 -20.13 -4.38
N SER A 66 -5.32 -18.92 -4.83
CA SER A 66 -6.05 -18.21 -5.88
C SER A 66 -5.07 -17.38 -6.74
N LYS A 67 -5.43 -17.19 -8.00
CA LYS A 67 -4.75 -16.30 -8.95
C LYS A 67 -5.48 -14.96 -9.10
N GLU A 68 -6.46 -14.68 -8.26
CA GLU A 68 -7.24 -13.45 -8.32
C GLU A 68 -6.38 -12.24 -7.91
N PRO A 69 -6.40 -11.15 -8.68
CA PRO A 69 -5.73 -9.92 -8.30
C PRO A 69 -6.43 -9.23 -7.13
N LEU A 70 -5.67 -8.52 -6.33
CA LEU A 70 -6.21 -7.62 -5.31
C LEU A 70 -6.54 -6.27 -5.95
N LYS A 71 -7.77 -5.80 -5.78
CA LYS A 71 -8.20 -4.46 -6.20
C LYS A 71 -8.46 -3.59 -4.97
N LEU A 72 -7.75 -2.47 -4.90
CA LEU A 72 -7.90 -1.46 -3.86
C LEU A 72 -8.58 -0.24 -4.47
N SER A 73 -9.76 0.11 -3.98
CA SER A 73 -10.51 1.30 -4.40
C SER A 73 -10.37 2.40 -3.37
N GLY A 74 -10.03 3.60 -3.80
CA GLY A 74 -9.77 4.75 -2.94
C GLY A 74 -8.97 5.81 -3.69
N LEU A 75 -8.62 6.89 -3.03
CA LEU A 75 -7.77 7.93 -3.61
C LEU A 75 -6.35 7.74 -3.10
N TYR A 76 -5.47 7.26 -3.97
CA TYR A 76 -4.11 6.86 -3.61
C TYR A 76 -3.05 7.56 -4.45
N ILE A 77 -1.87 7.80 -3.87
CA ILE A 77 -0.65 8.07 -4.61
C ILE A 77 0.13 6.75 -4.67
N ASP A 78 0.53 6.32 -5.88
CA ASP A 78 1.38 5.14 -6.05
C ASP A 78 2.85 5.51 -5.78
N LEU A 79 3.39 5.00 -4.66
CA LEU A 79 4.75 5.31 -4.23
C LEU A 79 5.82 4.44 -4.91
N PHE A 80 5.44 3.40 -5.65
CA PHE A 80 6.35 2.64 -6.48
C PHE A 80 6.51 3.23 -7.89
N ASP A 81 5.60 4.11 -8.29
CA ASP A 81 5.73 4.81 -9.56
C ASP A 81 6.55 6.11 -9.38
N LYS A 82 7.56 6.29 -10.24
CA LYS A 82 8.47 7.46 -10.20
C LYS A 82 7.75 8.80 -10.36
N ASP A 83 6.60 8.80 -11.04
CA ASP A 83 5.79 9.99 -11.31
C ASP A 83 4.73 10.24 -10.23
N LEU A 84 4.64 9.37 -9.23
CA LEU A 84 3.72 9.45 -8.08
C LEU A 84 2.27 9.75 -8.53
N PRO A 85 1.68 8.96 -9.45
CA PRO A 85 0.35 9.24 -9.96
C PRO A 85 -0.72 9.11 -8.89
N ILE A 86 -1.79 9.90 -9.04
CA ILE A 86 -3.01 9.77 -8.23
C ILE A 86 -3.94 8.75 -8.90
N LEU A 87 -4.33 7.73 -8.15
CA LEU A 87 -5.15 6.63 -8.63
C LEU A 87 -6.42 6.50 -7.80
N THR A 88 -7.54 6.22 -8.46
CA THR A 88 -8.81 5.87 -7.79
C THR A 88 -8.95 4.37 -7.57
N VAL A 89 -8.19 3.58 -8.31
CA VAL A 89 -8.13 2.12 -8.20
C VAL A 89 -6.69 1.68 -8.43
N LYS A 90 -6.16 0.82 -7.56
CA LYS A 90 -4.92 0.08 -7.77
C LYS A 90 -5.24 -1.41 -7.87
N GLN A 91 -4.84 -2.04 -8.96
CA GLN A 91 -4.84 -3.48 -9.11
C GLN A 91 -3.42 -4.01 -8.87
N ILE A 92 -3.32 -5.07 -8.05
CA ILE A 92 -2.07 -5.77 -7.74
C ILE A 92 -2.27 -7.22 -8.17
N ASN A 93 -1.51 -7.66 -9.16
CA ASN A 93 -1.62 -9.01 -9.69
C ASN A 93 -0.80 -10.01 -8.87
N PRO A 94 -1.01 -11.32 -9.02
CA PRO A 94 -0.15 -12.32 -8.40
C PRO A 94 1.33 -12.08 -8.70
N GLY A 95 2.17 -12.12 -7.68
CA GLY A 95 3.60 -11.81 -7.73
C GLY A 95 3.94 -10.31 -7.62
N GLU A 96 2.94 -9.43 -7.62
CA GLU A 96 3.17 -7.98 -7.52
C GLU A 96 2.95 -7.45 -6.09
N GLN A 97 3.47 -6.25 -5.89
CA GLN A 97 3.36 -5.50 -4.65
C GLN A 97 2.83 -4.08 -4.94
N GLY A 98 2.20 -3.48 -3.95
CA GLY A 98 1.77 -2.09 -3.97
C GLY A 98 2.21 -1.36 -2.71
N TYR A 99 2.67 -0.14 -2.87
CA TYR A 99 2.96 0.78 -1.79
C TYR A 99 2.27 2.11 -2.07
N LEU A 100 1.22 2.39 -1.32
CA LEU A 100 0.27 3.45 -1.59
C LEU A 100 0.20 4.44 -0.43
N TYR A 101 0.03 5.71 -0.76
CA TYR A 101 -0.32 6.75 0.19
C TYR A 101 -1.81 7.06 0.04
N ASP A 102 -2.61 6.79 1.06
CA ASP A 102 -4.06 6.99 1.07
C ASP A 102 -4.40 8.45 1.37
N LEU A 103 -4.87 9.17 0.38
CA LEU A 103 -5.25 10.57 0.50
C LEU A 103 -6.51 10.78 1.36
N ASN A 104 -7.39 9.77 1.47
CA ASN A 104 -8.56 9.85 2.34
C ASN A 104 -8.19 9.89 3.83
N LYS A 105 -7.00 9.40 4.18
CA LYS A 105 -6.47 9.46 5.55
C LYS A 105 -5.73 10.75 5.86
N VAL A 106 -5.58 11.64 4.89
CA VAL A 106 -5.03 12.98 5.12
C VAL A 106 -6.12 13.83 5.74
N SER A 107 -5.97 14.21 7.00
CA SER A 107 -7.00 14.98 7.70
C SER A 107 -7.21 16.34 7.03
N GLY A 108 -8.47 16.70 6.74
CA GLY A 108 -8.87 17.94 6.06
C GLY A 108 -8.55 19.26 6.77
N LYS A 109 -7.76 19.25 7.84
CA LYS A 109 -7.27 20.43 8.58
C LYS A 109 -5.86 20.86 8.18
N VAL A 110 -5.19 20.11 7.28
CA VAL A 110 -3.82 20.45 6.85
C VAL A 110 -3.89 21.59 5.83
N LYS A 111 -3.34 22.74 6.17
CA LYS A 111 -3.36 23.94 5.31
C LYS A 111 -2.45 23.79 4.08
N ALA A 112 -1.28 23.24 4.25
CA ALA A 112 -0.31 22.92 3.19
C ALA A 112 0.71 21.92 3.75
N LYS A 113 1.15 20.96 2.92
CA LYS A 113 2.09 19.92 3.35
C LYS A 113 2.70 19.20 2.15
N VAL A 114 3.97 18.80 2.23
CA VAL A 114 4.52 17.77 1.35
C VAL A 114 3.97 16.41 1.77
N LEU A 115 3.29 15.71 0.86
CA LEU A 115 2.71 14.39 1.12
C LEU A 115 3.75 13.28 0.95
N CYS A 116 4.44 13.31 -0.19
CA CYS A 116 5.47 12.33 -0.52
C CYS A 116 6.40 12.89 -1.59
N GLY A 117 7.56 12.28 -1.70
CA GLY A 117 8.60 12.59 -2.67
C GLY A 117 9.87 11.79 -2.37
N ALA A 118 10.74 11.62 -3.36
CA ALA A 118 12.01 10.93 -3.19
C ALA A 118 13.09 11.78 -2.50
N SER A 119 12.79 13.04 -2.25
CA SER A 119 13.69 14.01 -1.61
C SER A 119 13.52 14.03 -0.10
N ARG A 120 14.59 14.35 0.61
CA ARG A 120 14.52 14.66 2.03
C ARG A 120 14.03 16.09 2.22
N ILE A 121 12.93 16.28 2.96
CA ILE A 121 12.27 17.57 3.15
C ILE A 121 12.71 18.19 4.46
N TYR A 122 13.01 19.50 4.41
CA TYR A 122 13.42 20.31 5.54
C TYR A 122 12.72 21.67 5.52
N ASP A 123 12.74 22.35 6.65
CA ASP A 123 12.35 23.76 6.80
C ASP A 123 11.00 24.10 6.18
N GLU A 124 10.00 23.20 6.35
CA GLU A 124 8.64 23.48 5.95
C GLU A 124 8.07 24.71 6.70
N LYS A 125 7.62 25.71 5.95
CA LYS A 125 7.05 26.93 6.50
C LYS A 125 5.71 27.22 5.84
N VAL A 126 4.68 27.32 6.66
CA VAL A 126 3.32 27.71 6.24
C VAL A 126 3.08 29.16 6.60
N GLY A 127 3.05 30.04 5.62
CA GLY A 127 2.67 31.46 5.78
C GLY A 127 1.18 31.67 5.53
N LYS A 128 0.72 32.94 5.64
CA LYS A 128 -0.70 33.28 5.39
C LYS A 128 -1.14 32.97 3.95
N GLN A 129 -0.26 33.19 2.96
CA GLN A 129 -0.53 32.98 1.53
C GLN A 129 0.63 32.30 0.81
N SER A 130 1.54 31.70 1.56
CA SER A 130 2.73 31.04 1.01
C SER A 130 3.00 29.74 1.75
N TYR A 131 3.62 28.80 1.02
CA TYR A 131 4.18 27.57 1.55
C TYR A 131 5.56 27.39 0.96
N SER A 132 6.53 27.06 1.76
CA SER A 132 7.89 26.82 1.31
C SER A 132 8.53 25.66 2.06
N PHE A 133 9.45 24.99 1.43
CA PHE A 133 10.24 23.91 2.00
C PHE A 133 11.58 23.81 1.26
N VAL A 134 12.52 23.12 1.87
CA VAL A 134 13.78 22.74 1.25
C VAL A 134 13.75 21.25 0.96
N ALA A 135 14.00 20.89 -0.30
CA ALA A 135 14.13 19.50 -0.74
C ALA A 135 15.57 19.20 -1.09
N LYS A 136 16.16 18.16 -0.50
CA LYS A 136 17.51 17.71 -0.80
C LYS A 136 17.45 16.32 -1.45
N SER A 137 17.86 16.26 -2.71
CA SER A 137 17.94 15.04 -3.51
C SER A 137 19.39 14.64 -3.77
N PRO A 138 19.69 13.41 -4.11
CA PRO A 138 20.98 13.04 -4.68
C PRO A 138 21.28 13.84 -5.95
N LEU A 139 22.56 14.08 -6.21
CA LEU A 139 22.99 14.76 -7.42
C LEU A 139 22.56 13.98 -8.68
N HIS A 140 22.21 14.72 -9.74
CA HIS A 140 21.82 14.15 -11.03
C HIS A 140 20.57 13.24 -10.99
N THR A 141 19.66 13.48 -10.03
CA THR A 141 18.36 12.78 -9.98
C THR A 141 17.22 13.76 -10.26
N THR A 142 16.25 13.30 -11.05
CA THR A 142 14.96 13.97 -11.18
C THR A 142 14.03 13.44 -10.10
N ASN A 143 13.38 14.35 -9.39
CA ASN A 143 12.47 13.96 -8.31
C ASN A 143 11.10 14.59 -8.52
N VAL A 144 10.06 13.79 -8.34
CA VAL A 144 8.68 14.24 -8.21
C VAL A 144 8.34 14.34 -6.74
N SER A 145 7.64 15.39 -6.35
CA SER A 145 7.08 15.56 -5.01
C SER A 145 5.60 15.93 -5.13
N ARG A 146 4.77 15.27 -4.33
CA ARG A 146 3.34 15.64 -4.20
C ARG A 146 3.16 16.55 -3.01
N VAL A 147 2.54 17.71 -3.26
CA VAL A 147 2.31 18.75 -2.25
C VAL A 147 0.82 19.02 -2.17
N LEU A 148 0.25 18.84 -0.98
CA LEU A 148 -1.12 19.25 -0.70
C LEU A 148 -1.16 20.75 -0.48
N LEU A 149 -2.03 21.45 -1.20
CA LEU A 149 -2.30 22.88 -1.02
C LEU A 149 -3.82 23.12 -0.97
N PRO A 150 -4.29 24.10 -0.22
CA PRO A 150 -5.74 24.39 -0.10
C PRO A 150 -6.36 24.98 -1.37
N ARG A 151 -5.55 25.43 -2.31
CA ARG A 151 -5.95 26.01 -3.61
C ARG A 151 -4.76 26.02 -4.56
N LYS A 152 -5.06 26.08 -5.86
CA LYS A 152 -4.03 26.24 -6.92
C LYS A 152 -3.17 27.47 -6.64
N PRO A 153 -1.84 27.33 -6.60
CA PRO A 153 -0.94 28.45 -6.39
C PRO A 153 -0.87 29.33 -7.64
N GLY A 154 -0.83 30.65 -7.43
CA GLY A 154 -0.65 31.60 -8.55
C GLY A 154 0.78 31.66 -9.07
N LYS A 155 1.77 31.28 -8.24
CA LYS A 155 3.19 31.27 -8.59
C LYS A 155 3.93 30.18 -7.82
N ILE A 156 4.78 29.45 -8.49
CA ILE A 156 5.70 28.49 -7.88
C ILE A 156 7.12 28.86 -8.28
N LEU A 157 8.04 28.72 -7.31
CA LEU A 157 9.45 28.99 -7.50
C LEU A 157 10.24 27.76 -7.05
N VAL A 158 11.14 27.30 -7.90
CA VAL A 158 12.15 26.29 -7.57
C VAL A 158 13.53 26.94 -7.69
N ASN A 159 14.24 27.04 -6.59
CA ASN A 159 15.53 27.75 -6.51
C ASN A 159 15.48 29.18 -7.09
N GLY A 160 14.38 29.89 -6.87
CA GLY A 160 14.15 31.25 -7.36
C GLY A 160 13.63 31.36 -8.81
N ASN A 161 13.62 30.28 -9.57
CA ASN A 161 13.10 30.22 -10.94
C ASN A 161 11.60 29.88 -10.94
N ALA A 162 10.84 30.53 -11.83
CA ALA A 162 9.41 30.24 -11.98
C ALA A 162 9.21 28.89 -12.68
N GLU A 163 8.35 28.05 -12.09
CA GLU A 163 8.01 26.73 -12.63
C GLU A 163 6.48 26.60 -12.76
N GLN A 164 6.06 25.74 -13.66
CA GLN A 164 4.64 25.39 -13.85
C GLN A 164 4.45 23.92 -13.48
N PRO A 165 3.95 23.62 -12.29
CA PRO A 165 3.66 22.25 -11.89
C PRO A 165 2.34 21.77 -12.49
N GLU A 166 2.18 20.47 -12.54
CA GLU A 166 0.87 19.84 -12.71
C GLU A 166 -0.01 20.11 -11.49
N TRP A 167 -1.28 20.35 -11.75
CA TRP A 167 -2.26 20.57 -10.71
C TRP A 167 -3.39 19.56 -10.83
N ASP A 168 -3.55 18.72 -9.80
CA ASP A 168 -4.66 17.77 -9.68
C ASP A 168 -5.74 18.39 -8.76
N GLU A 169 -6.93 18.56 -9.27
CA GLU A 169 -8.12 18.95 -8.50
C GLU A 169 -8.81 17.69 -8.00
N SER A 170 -8.69 17.40 -6.71
CA SER A 170 -9.35 16.28 -6.05
C SER A 170 -10.14 16.70 -4.82
#